data_4b2b52f08b79b3baa9f0f400ba72b922
#
_entry.id   4b2b52f08b79b3baa9f0f400ba72b922
#
_cell.length_a   1.000
_cell.length_b   1.000
_cell.length_c   1.000
_cell.angle_alpha   90.00
_cell.angle_beta   90.00
_cell.angle_gamma   90.00
#
_symmetry.space_group_name_H-M   'P 1'
#
loop_
_entity.id
_entity.type
_entity.pdbx_description
1 polymer ?
#
loop_
_entity_poly.entity_id
_entity_poly.type
_entity_poly.pdbx_seq_one_letter_code
_entity_poly.pdbx_strand_id
1 'polypeptide(L)'
;MFHPFKYSAKSPFLLGGWHKVPKRCMGFSASMPPMERVAILGVPMDLGAGRRGVDMGPSALRYARLAEELEALGLAVEDLGDVRVPVAETLRRKGLRFGGENYLEEIRQAALELKERLRSLPEGVFPIVLGGDHSLSMGSVSGVAKGPFGVVWVDAHADFNTPETSPSGNIHGMPLAVLCGLGHPRLTEAFQAVDPKRVVLVGVRSLDPGERRLLREMGVTVYTMHEVDRLGVARIAEEVLERLSGLPLHVSLDADVLDPTLAPGVGTPVPGGLSYREAHLLMEILAQSGRVRSLDLVEVNPILDERNRTAEMMVGLASSLLGKRIL
;
A
#
# COMPACT_ATOMS: atom_id res chain seq x y z
N MET A 1 23.83 52.69 -42.07
CA MET A 1 24.15 51.84 -43.18
C MET A 1 24.27 50.40 -42.69
N PHE A 2 23.27 49.63 -42.92
CA PHE A 2 23.26 48.21 -42.53
C PHE A 2 23.47 47.36 -43.77
N HIS A 3 24.47 46.48 -43.72
CA HIS A 3 24.65 45.45 -44.77
C HIS A 3 24.06 44.12 -44.22
N PRO A 4 23.27 43.37 -45.03
CA PRO A 4 22.76 42.07 -44.67
C PRO A 4 23.73 40.96 -45.06
N PHE A 5 24.03 40.07 -44.13
CA PHE A 5 24.74 38.81 -44.39
C PHE A 5 23.77 37.77 -44.98
N LYS A 6 24.11 37.31 -46.17
CA LYS A 6 23.46 36.15 -46.82
C LYS A 6 24.10 34.87 -46.29
N TYR A 7 23.29 34.00 -45.74
CA TYR A 7 23.68 32.61 -45.47
C TYR A 7 23.19 31.71 -46.61
N SER A 8 24.14 31.02 -47.22
CA SER A 8 23.94 30.02 -48.26
C SER A 8 23.60 28.67 -47.59
N ALA A 9 22.48 28.11 -48.02
CA ALA A 9 22.10 26.72 -47.65
C ALA A 9 22.83 25.73 -48.53
N LYS A 10 23.45 24.70 -47.95
CA LYS A 10 23.58 23.33 -48.49
C LYS A 10 24.33 22.45 -47.49
N SER A 11 23.63 21.53 -46.85
CA SER A 11 24.18 20.23 -46.48
C SER A 11 23.06 19.21 -46.30
N PRO A 12 23.15 18.03 -46.89
CA PRO A 12 22.12 17.01 -46.87
C PRO A 12 22.28 16.17 -45.62
N PHE A 13 21.28 16.19 -44.73
CA PHE A 13 21.20 15.21 -43.64
C PHE A 13 20.61 13.91 -44.19
N LEU A 14 21.41 12.87 -44.18
CA LEU A 14 21.06 11.46 -44.38
C LEU A 14 20.00 11.02 -43.36
N LEU A 15 18.91 10.50 -43.84
CA LEU A 15 17.88 9.82 -43.11
C LEU A 15 18.46 8.51 -42.55
N GLY A 16 18.92 8.54 -41.30
CA GLY A 16 19.26 7.34 -40.54
C GLY A 16 17.98 6.64 -40.06
N GLY A 17 17.82 5.39 -40.53
CA GLY A 17 16.64 4.57 -40.29
C GLY A 17 16.39 4.32 -38.79
N TRP A 18 15.15 4.47 -38.40
CA TRP A 18 14.65 4.04 -37.12
C TRP A 18 14.71 2.50 -37.08
N HIS A 19 15.64 1.94 -36.27
CA HIS A 19 15.65 0.53 -35.99
C HIS A 19 14.38 0.20 -35.17
N LYS A 20 13.49 -0.57 -35.81
CA LYS A 20 12.35 -1.17 -35.13
C LYS A 20 12.88 -2.09 -34.02
N VAL A 21 12.67 -1.69 -32.75
CA VAL A 21 12.84 -2.56 -31.61
C VAL A 21 11.84 -3.73 -31.78
N PRO A 22 12.28 -4.99 -31.76
CA PRO A 22 11.35 -6.11 -31.88
C PRO A 22 10.40 -6.12 -30.69
N LYS A 23 9.10 -6.02 -30.94
CA LYS A 23 8.07 -6.33 -29.96
C LYS A 23 8.21 -7.80 -29.60
N ARG A 24 8.89 -8.12 -28.51
CA ARG A 24 8.73 -9.41 -27.85
C ARG A 24 7.28 -9.48 -27.39
N CYS A 25 6.47 -10.20 -28.09
CA CYS A 25 5.14 -10.64 -27.63
C CYS A 25 5.35 -11.51 -26.40
N MET A 26 5.28 -10.94 -25.21
CA MET A 26 4.98 -11.74 -24.03
C MET A 26 3.54 -12.22 -24.20
N GLY A 27 3.38 -13.52 -24.36
CA GLY A 27 2.09 -14.16 -24.41
C GLY A 27 1.40 -13.98 -23.05
N PHE A 28 0.48 -13.02 -22.97
CA PHE A 28 -0.42 -12.90 -21.82
C PHE A 28 -1.45 -14.01 -21.93
N SER A 29 -1.30 -15.01 -21.06
CA SER A 29 -2.33 -15.97 -20.70
C SER A 29 -3.60 -15.23 -20.26
N ALA A 30 -4.76 -15.75 -20.68
CA ALA A 30 -6.13 -15.39 -20.38
C ALA A 30 -6.32 -14.06 -19.60
N SER A 31 -6.76 -13.03 -20.29
CA SER A 31 -7.17 -11.75 -19.70
C SER A 31 -8.20 -12.01 -18.61
N MET A 32 -7.87 -11.68 -17.36
CA MET A 32 -8.88 -11.62 -16.30
C MET A 32 -9.94 -10.57 -16.67
N PRO A 33 -11.22 -10.77 -16.29
CA PRO A 33 -12.26 -9.80 -16.58
C PRO A 33 -11.87 -8.41 -16.05
N PRO A 34 -12.25 -7.34 -16.77
CA PRO A 34 -11.99 -5.97 -16.30
C PRO A 34 -12.64 -5.77 -14.93
N MET A 35 -11.95 -5.05 -14.05
CA MET A 35 -12.50 -4.63 -12.77
C MET A 35 -13.57 -3.58 -13.03
N GLU A 36 -14.81 -3.90 -12.67
CA GLU A 36 -15.96 -3.00 -12.90
C GLU A 36 -16.58 -2.51 -11.59
N ARG A 37 -16.37 -3.25 -10.49
CA ARG A 37 -17.00 -2.99 -9.20
C ARG A 37 -15.98 -2.88 -8.09
N VAL A 38 -16.13 -1.84 -7.27
CA VAL A 38 -15.29 -1.55 -6.10
C VAL A 38 -16.16 -1.53 -4.84
N ALA A 39 -15.70 -2.21 -3.79
CA ALA A 39 -16.29 -2.10 -2.45
C ALA A 39 -15.32 -1.40 -1.51
N ILE A 40 -15.79 -0.36 -0.82
CA ILE A 40 -15.01 0.38 0.16
C ILE A 40 -15.43 -0.08 1.57
N LEU A 41 -14.44 -0.37 2.42
CA LEU A 41 -14.62 -0.76 3.83
C LEU A 41 -13.68 0.07 4.70
N GLY A 42 -14.20 0.74 5.72
CA GLY A 42 -13.40 1.49 6.68
C GLY A 42 -13.06 0.66 7.93
N VAL A 43 -11.87 0.89 8.50
CA VAL A 43 -11.45 0.32 9.80
C VAL A 43 -10.88 1.46 10.65
N PRO A 44 -11.73 2.18 11.40
CA PRO A 44 -11.33 3.34 12.20
C PRO A 44 -10.61 2.88 13.48
N MET A 45 -9.37 2.40 13.34
CA MET A 45 -8.58 1.81 14.41
C MET A 45 -7.22 2.51 14.58
N ASP A 46 -6.85 2.83 15.82
CA ASP A 46 -5.51 3.31 16.18
C ASP A 46 -4.94 2.57 17.41
N LEU A 47 -5.57 1.45 17.77
CA LEU A 47 -5.25 0.68 18.97
C LEU A 47 -3.89 -0.02 18.90
N GLY A 48 -3.41 -0.33 17.70
CA GLY A 48 -2.10 -0.94 17.46
C GLY A 48 -0.96 0.07 17.40
N ALA A 49 -1.26 1.36 17.26
CA ALA A 49 -0.28 2.42 17.14
C ALA A 49 0.13 3.01 18.51
N GLY A 50 1.27 3.66 18.56
CA GLY A 50 1.71 4.42 19.73
C GLY A 50 1.20 5.86 19.79
N ARG A 51 0.48 6.31 18.73
CA ARG A 51 -0.03 7.68 18.56
C ARG A 51 -1.46 7.63 18.08
N ARG A 52 -2.30 8.50 18.66
CA ARG A 52 -3.72 8.61 18.32
C ARG A 52 -3.94 9.40 17.02
N GLY A 53 -5.07 9.17 16.37
CA GLY A 53 -5.61 9.98 15.29
C GLY A 53 -5.76 9.28 13.94
N VAL A 54 -5.09 8.16 13.70
CA VAL A 54 -5.27 7.39 12.45
C VAL A 54 -6.64 6.68 12.37
N ASP A 55 -7.34 6.54 13.49
CA ASP A 55 -8.74 6.11 13.53
C ASP A 55 -9.68 7.02 12.73
N MET A 56 -9.28 8.26 12.49
CA MET A 56 -9.99 9.20 11.63
C MET A 56 -9.63 9.05 10.14
N GLY A 57 -8.64 8.22 9.79
CA GLY A 57 -8.17 8.00 8.43
C GLY A 57 -9.26 7.62 7.44
N PRO A 58 -10.16 6.65 7.74
CA PRO A 58 -11.26 6.29 6.85
C PRO A 58 -12.17 7.48 6.49
N SER A 59 -12.49 8.32 7.47
CA SER A 59 -13.28 9.54 7.24
C SER A 59 -12.53 10.57 6.40
N ALA A 60 -11.23 10.74 6.62
CA ALA A 60 -10.40 11.67 5.86
C ALA A 60 -10.29 11.27 4.37
N LEU A 61 -10.13 9.98 4.09
CA LEU A 61 -10.08 9.44 2.72
C LEU A 61 -11.42 9.58 2.00
N ARG A 62 -12.55 9.37 2.70
CA ARG A 62 -13.89 9.65 2.16
C ARG A 62 -14.10 11.13 1.88
N TYR A 63 -13.67 11.99 2.81
CA TYR A 63 -13.71 13.44 2.63
C TYR A 63 -12.86 13.92 1.45
N ALA A 64 -11.75 13.23 1.16
CA ALA A 64 -10.93 13.43 -0.03
C ALA A 64 -11.57 12.88 -1.32
N ARG A 65 -12.85 12.44 -1.26
CA ARG A 65 -13.69 12.07 -2.40
C ARG A 65 -13.23 10.83 -3.14
N LEU A 66 -12.73 9.81 -2.42
CA LEU A 66 -12.27 8.57 -3.03
C LEU A 66 -13.34 7.92 -3.94
N ALA A 67 -14.58 7.83 -3.48
CA ALA A 67 -15.65 7.19 -4.26
C ALA A 67 -15.90 7.93 -5.59
N GLU A 68 -16.01 9.25 -5.55
CA GLU A 68 -16.25 10.07 -6.74
C GLU A 68 -15.08 10.03 -7.74
N GLU A 69 -13.84 10.00 -7.24
CA GLU A 69 -12.66 9.86 -8.10
C GLU A 69 -12.65 8.50 -8.83
N LEU A 70 -13.09 7.44 -8.18
CA LEU A 70 -13.20 6.10 -8.78
C LEU A 70 -14.41 5.99 -9.72
N GLU A 71 -15.54 6.57 -9.37
CA GLU A 71 -16.71 6.66 -10.25
C GLU A 71 -16.41 7.42 -11.55
N ALA A 72 -15.56 8.46 -11.46
CA ALA A 72 -15.10 9.22 -12.63
C ALA A 72 -14.24 8.36 -13.60
N LEU A 73 -13.68 7.24 -13.13
CA LEU A 73 -13.00 6.23 -13.95
C LEU A 73 -13.98 5.23 -14.60
N GLY A 74 -15.28 5.35 -14.35
CA GLY A 74 -16.30 4.42 -14.84
C GLY A 74 -16.52 3.19 -13.96
N LEU A 75 -15.98 3.17 -12.74
CA LEU A 75 -16.15 2.06 -11.80
C LEU A 75 -17.47 2.21 -11.03
N ALA A 76 -18.15 1.09 -10.77
CA ALA A 76 -19.30 1.07 -9.87
C ALA A 76 -18.78 0.92 -8.43
N VAL A 77 -18.95 1.97 -7.62
CA VAL A 77 -18.40 2.04 -6.26
C VAL A 77 -19.51 1.87 -5.23
N GLU A 78 -19.29 1.00 -4.25
CA GLU A 78 -20.18 0.82 -3.10
C GLU A 78 -19.39 0.99 -1.81
N ASP A 79 -19.74 1.98 -0.99
CA ASP A 79 -19.18 2.16 0.36
C ASP A 79 -20.01 1.35 1.36
N LEU A 80 -19.40 0.32 1.93
CA LEU A 80 -20.03 -0.60 2.87
C LEU A 80 -19.92 -0.13 4.33
N GLY A 81 -19.43 1.09 4.56
CA GLY A 81 -19.24 1.65 5.90
C GLY A 81 -18.05 1.04 6.65
N ASP A 82 -18.09 1.14 7.98
CA ASP A 82 -16.96 0.78 8.82
C ASP A 82 -17.16 -0.55 9.55
N VAL A 83 -16.03 -1.20 9.85
CA VAL A 83 -15.91 -2.27 10.83
C VAL A 83 -16.08 -1.67 12.23
N ARG A 84 -16.61 -2.45 13.17
CA ARG A 84 -16.74 -2.02 14.57
C ARG A 84 -15.39 -2.05 15.27
N VAL A 85 -14.93 -0.88 15.69
CA VAL A 85 -13.74 -0.72 16.50
C VAL A 85 -14.11 0.04 17.77
N PRO A 86 -13.78 -0.48 18.96
CA PRO A 86 -14.04 0.26 20.18
C PRO A 86 -13.11 1.47 20.29
N VAL A 87 -13.68 2.59 20.74
CA VAL A 87 -12.89 3.80 21.02
C VAL A 87 -12.08 3.59 22.29
N ALA A 88 -10.77 3.84 22.25
CA ALA A 88 -9.84 3.56 23.33
C ALA A 88 -10.27 4.15 24.69
N GLU A 89 -10.82 5.37 24.68
CA GLU A 89 -11.32 6.06 25.87
C GLU A 89 -12.47 5.33 26.55
N THR A 90 -13.28 4.59 25.78
CA THR A 90 -14.42 3.82 26.33
C THR A 90 -13.99 2.54 27.05
N LEU A 91 -12.80 2.04 26.74
CA LEU A 91 -12.26 0.81 27.35
C LEU A 91 -11.77 1.01 28.79
N ARG A 92 -11.70 2.26 29.27
CA ARG A 92 -11.37 2.66 30.65
C ARG A 92 -10.11 1.97 31.22
N ARG A 93 -9.12 1.69 30.41
CA ARG A 93 -7.86 1.07 30.83
C ARG A 93 -6.93 2.09 31.49
N LYS A 94 -7.21 2.41 32.75
CA LYS A 94 -6.41 3.37 33.52
C LYS A 94 -5.02 2.80 33.83
N GLY A 95 -3.99 3.65 33.66
CA GLY A 95 -2.61 3.32 34.04
C GLY A 95 -1.86 2.44 33.06
N LEU A 96 -2.45 2.02 31.95
CA LEU A 96 -1.76 1.32 30.88
C LEU A 96 -1.26 2.31 29.81
N ARG A 97 -0.09 2.00 29.24
CA ARG A 97 0.41 2.73 28.06
C ARG A 97 -0.57 2.52 26.91
N PHE A 98 -0.84 3.57 26.12
CA PHE A 98 -1.63 3.45 24.92
C PHE A 98 -0.87 2.59 23.88
N GLY A 99 -1.59 1.74 23.17
CA GLY A 99 -1.04 0.85 22.14
C GLY A 99 -0.51 -0.49 22.66
N GLY A 100 0.02 -1.27 21.74
CA GLY A 100 0.65 -2.56 22.04
C GLY A 100 -0.32 -3.67 22.44
N GLU A 101 0.21 -4.67 23.14
CA GLU A 101 -0.53 -5.87 23.57
C GLU A 101 -1.76 -5.57 24.44
N ASN A 102 -1.85 -4.37 25.03
CA ASN A 102 -2.99 -3.95 25.84
C ASN A 102 -4.33 -3.97 25.07
N TYR A 103 -4.28 -3.90 23.76
CA TYR A 103 -5.45 -3.87 22.88
C TYR A 103 -5.47 -5.06 21.91
N LEU A 104 -4.67 -6.08 22.15
CA LEU A 104 -4.53 -7.24 21.25
C LEU A 104 -5.88 -7.87 20.89
N GLU A 105 -6.78 -8.02 21.87
CA GLU A 105 -8.07 -8.65 21.62
C GLU A 105 -9.00 -7.77 20.79
N GLU A 106 -9.03 -6.48 21.04
CA GLU A 106 -9.83 -5.52 20.28
C GLU A 106 -9.35 -5.43 18.83
N ILE A 107 -8.04 -5.37 18.63
CA ILE A 107 -7.42 -5.40 17.29
C ILE A 107 -7.76 -6.71 16.58
N ARG A 108 -7.61 -7.84 17.28
CA ARG A 108 -7.94 -9.15 16.75
C ARG A 108 -9.41 -9.26 16.32
N GLN A 109 -10.35 -8.76 17.12
CA GLN A 109 -11.78 -8.79 16.82
C GLN A 109 -12.11 -7.90 15.62
N ALA A 110 -11.57 -6.69 15.54
CA ALA A 110 -11.76 -5.81 14.40
C ALA A 110 -11.21 -6.43 13.10
N ALA A 111 -10.00 -7.01 13.17
CA ALA A 111 -9.40 -7.69 12.01
C ALA A 111 -10.17 -8.95 11.59
N LEU A 112 -10.77 -9.70 12.53
CA LEU A 112 -11.64 -10.84 12.21
C LEU A 112 -12.94 -10.38 11.52
N GLU A 113 -13.58 -9.33 12.01
CA GLU A 113 -14.77 -8.78 11.37
C GLU A 113 -14.45 -8.31 9.94
N LEU A 114 -13.33 -7.59 9.75
CA LEU A 114 -12.86 -7.19 8.42
C LEU A 114 -12.66 -8.40 7.51
N LYS A 115 -11.94 -9.43 7.99
CA LYS A 115 -11.68 -10.67 7.26
C LYS A 115 -12.97 -11.32 6.77
N GLU A 116 -13.97 -11.47 7.64
CA GLU A 116 -15.25 -12.09 7.29
C GLU A 116 -16.05 -11.24 6.30
N ARG A 117 -16.06 -9.92 6.47
CA ARG A 117 -16.73 -9.01 5.52
C ARG A 117 -16.11 -9.10 4.12
N LEU A 118 -14.77 -9.13 4.03
CA LEU A 118 -14.07 -9.26 2.76
C LEU A 118 -14.32 -10.62 2.09
N ARG A 119 -14.36 -11.70 2.87
CA ARG A 119 -14.69 -13.05 2.38
C ARG A 119 -16.10 -13.16 1.82
N SER A 120 -17.04 -12.38 2.35
CA SER A 120 -18.43 -12.37 1.92
C SER A 120 -18.67 -11.56 0.64
N LEU A 121 -17.67 -10.80 0.15
CA LEU A 121 -17.82 -10.04 -1.08
C LEU A 121 -18.03 -10.95 -2.28
N PRO A 122 -18.92 -10.58 -3.20
CA PRO A 122 -19.11 -11.29 -4.45
C PRO A 122 -17.81 -11.40 -5.27
N GLU A 123 -17.71 -12.44 -6.08
CA GLU A 123 -16.57 -12.58 -6.99
C GLU A 123 -16.51 -11.42 -8.00
N GLY A 124 -15.31 -10.96 -8.33
CA GLY A 124 -15.08 -9.85 -9.24
C GLY A 124 -15.23 -8.46 -8.61
N VAL A 125 -15.59 -8.36 -7.35
CA VAL A 125 -15.55 -7.09 -6.61
C VAL A 125 -14.12 -6.82 -6.11
N PHE A 126 -13.62 -5.61 -6.36
CA PHE A 126 -12.31 -5.13 -5.88
C PHE A 126 -12.49 -4.44 -4.52
N PRO A 127 -11.97 -4.99 -3.41
CA PRO A 127 -12.03 -4.32 -2.13
C PRO A 127 -10.94 -3.26 -1.99
N ILE A 128 -11.34 -2.10 -1.44
CA ILE A 128 -10.45 -1.08 -0.91
C ILE A 128 -10.74 -0.96 0.58
N VAL A 129 -9.73 -1.18 1.41
CA VAL A 129 -9.81 -1.00 2.85
C VAL A 129 -9.21 0.35 3.22
N LEU A 130 -10.02 1.18 3.86
CA LEU A 130 -9.59 2.47 4.39
C LEU A 130 -9.14 2.30 5.83
N GLY A 131 -7.85 2.48 6.08
CA GLY A 131 -7.24 2.27 7.37
C GLY A 131 -7.28 3.51 8.26
N GLY A 132 -7.24 3.17 9.43
CA GLY A 132 -6.52 3.30 10.65
C GLY A 132 -5.06 2.81 10.60
N ASP A 133 -4.62 2.30 11.73
CA ASP A 133 -3.27 1.76 11.83
C ASP A 133 -3.09 0.47 11.01
N HIS A 134 -1.84 0.17 10.66
CA HIS A 134 -1.50 -0.91 9.73
C HIS A 134 -1.83 -2.33 10.25
N SER A 135 -2.16 -2.51 11.54
CA SER A 135 -2.55 -3.83 12.09
C SER A 135 -3.82 -4.39 11.46
N LEU A 136 -4.67 -3.54 10.82
CA LEU A 136 -5.85 -3.99 10.09
C LEU A 136 -5.52 -4.95 8.94
N SER A 137 -4.30 -4.83 8.35
CA SER A 137 -3.89 -5.64 7.20
C SER A 137 -3.80 -7.13 7.50
N MET A 138 -3.73 -7.53 8.78
CA MET A 138 -3.94 -8.93 9.17
C MET A 138 -5.32 -9.44 8.69
N GLY A 139 -6.36 -8.66 8.91
CA GLY A 139 -7.73 -8.98 8.48
C GLY A 139 -7.91 -8.83 6.98
N SER A 140 -7.40 -7.74 6.40
CA SER A 140 -7.53 -7.43 4.99
C SER A 140 -6.88 -8.51 4.13
N VAL A 141 -5.58 -8.74 4.29
CA VAL A 141 -4.82 -9.70 3.50
C VAL A 141 -5.36 -11.12 3.66
N SER A 142 -5.63 -11.58 4.90
CA SER A 142 -6.19 -12.91 5.14
C SER A 142 -7.64 -13.05 4.66
N GLY A 143 -8.38 -11.95 4.55
CA GLY A 143 -9.74 -11.92 4.04
C GLY A 143 -9.83 -12.09 2.51
N VAL A 144 -8.92 -11.46 1.77
CA VAL A 144 -8.88 -11.52 0.30
C VAL A 144 -8.17 -12.76 -0.22
N ALA A 145 -7.42 -13.48 0.61
CA ALA A 145 -6.67 -14.66 0.24
C ALA A 145 -7.60 -15.84 -0.13
N LYS A 146 -7.78 -16.08 -1.43
CA LYS A 146 -8.55 -17.22 -1.99
C LYS A 146 -7.65 -18.25 -2.69
N GLY A 147 -6.39 -18.36 -2.28
CA GLY A 147 -5.36 -19.22 -2.86
C GLY A 147 -4.01 -18.52 -2.88
N PRO A 148 -3.04 -19.02 -3.67
CA PRO A 148 -1.75 -18.35 -3.79
C PRO A 148 -1.88 -16.94 -4.36
N PHE A 149 -1.31 -15.95 -3.67
CA PHE A 149 -1.28 -14.55 -4.10
C PHE A 149 0.03 -13.87 -3.65
N GLY A 150 0.33 -12.72 -4.24
CA GLY A 150 1.47 -11.89 -3.89
C GLY A 150 1.04 -10.67 -3.10
N VAL A 151 1.88 -10.22 -2.17
CA VAL A 151 1.71 -9.00 -1.40
C VAL A 151 2.78 -8.00 -1.78
N VAL A 152 2.35 -6.81 -2.18
CA VAL A 152 3.21 -5.64 -2.40
C VAL A 152 2.95 -4.68 -1.24
N TRP A 153 3.93 -4.57 -0.34
CA TRP A 153 3.88 -3.75 0.86
C TRP A 153 4.67 -2.48 0.62
N VAL A 154 3.98 -1.35 0.48
CA VAL A 154 4.56 -0.07 0.09
C VAL A 154 4.56 0.86 1.30
N ASP A 155 5.73 1.00 1.94
CA ASP A 155 5.83 1.49 3.32
C ASP A 155 7.27 1.96 3.64
N ALA A 156 7.42 2.93 4.55
CA ALA A 156 8.71 3.30 5.12
C ALA A 156 9.29 2.22 6.07
N HIS A 157 8.41 1.42 6.66
CA HIS A 157 8.69 0.36 7.63
C HIS A 157 8.51 -1.02 6.98
N ALA A 158 8.82 -2.08 7.69
CA ALA A 158 8.56 -3.43 7.18
C ALA A 158 7.39 -4.11 7.87
N ASP A 159 6.99 -3.62 9.03
CA ASP A 159 5.93 -4.20 9.87
C ASP A 159 6.11 -5.69 10.13
N PHE A 160 7.39 -6.08 10.23
CA PHE A 160 7.85 -7.46 10.36
C PHE A 160 8.43 -7.75 11.74
N ASN A 161 8.11 -6.91 12.73
CA ASN A 161 8.45 -7.17 14.12
C ASN A 161 7.55 -8.26 14.72
N THR A 162 8.07 -8.90 15.77
CA THR A 162 7.32 -9.76 16.68
C THR A 162 7.34 -9.15 18.09
N PRO A 163 6.56 -9.65 19.06
CA PRO A 163 6.65 -9.17 20.44
C PRO A 163 8.09 -9.18 21.00
N GLU A 164 8.92 -10.13 20.56
CA GLU A 164 10.30 -10.30 21.04
C GLU A 164 11.29 -9.33 20.34
N THR A 165 10.96 -8.84 19.16
CA THR A 165 11.87 -7.96 18.38
C THR A 165 11.46 -6.50 18.39
N SER A 166 10.19 -6.20 18.70
CA SER A 166 9.65 -4.84 18.69
C SER A 166 10.15 -4.01 19.87
N PRO A 167 10.85 -2.88 19.65
CA PRO A 167 11.24 -2.00 20.75
C PRO A 167 10.05 -1.27 21.39
N SER A 168 8.99 -1.03 20.62
CA SER A 168 7.81 -0.31 21.08
C SER A 168 6.73 -1.22 21.66
N GLY A 169 6.65 -2.49 21.21
CA GLY A 169 5.56 -3.40 21.48
C GLY A 169 4.27 -3.05 20.73
N ASN A 170 4.29 -2.10 19.80
CA ASN A 170 3.12 -1.67 19.04
C ASN A 170 2.76 -2.70 17.96
N ILE A 171 1.50 -3.12 17.94
CA ILE A 171 1.04 -4.19 17.02
C ILE A 171 1.01 -3.74 15.57
N HIS A 172 0.86 -2.42 15.29
CA HIS A 172 0.88 -1.93 13.91
C HIS A 172 2.23 -2.17 13.19
N GLY A 173 3.33 -2.37 13.93
CA GLY A 173 4.63 -2.77 13.37
C GLY A 173 4.83 -4.29 13.26
N MET A 174 3.76 -5.11 13.38
CA MET A 174 3.84 -6.57 13.39
C MET A 174 2.95 -7.29 12.35
N PRO A 175 2.02 -6.65 11.64
CA PRO A 175 1.00 -7.34 10.86
C PRO A 175 1.58 -8.21 9.76
N LEU A 176 2.64 -7.80 9.09
CA LEU A 176 3.25 -8.59 8.04
C LEU A 176 3.96 -9.83 8.56
N ALA A 177 4.60 -9.77 9.73
CA ALA A 177 5.17 -10.93 10.41
C ALA A 177 4.06 -11.94 10.76
N VAL A 178 2.93 -11.46 11.33
CA VAL A 178 1.76 -12.30 11.67
C VAL A 178 1.23 -13.01 10.42
N LEU A 179 1.06 -12.30 9.31
CA LEU A 179 0.61 -12.87 8.04
C LEU A 179 1.57 -13.95 7.52
N CYS A 180 2.86 -13.84 7.82
CA CYS A 180 3.89 -14.84 7.50
C CYS A 180 4.05 -15.95 8.57
N GLY A 181 3.23 -15.95 9.62
CA GLY A 181 3.21 -16.99 10.66
C GLY A 181 4.15 -16.74 11.83
N LEU A 182 4.65 -15.51 12.00
CA LEU A 182 5.50 -15.12 13.13
C LEU A 182 4.77 -14.19 14.10
N GLY A 183 5.06 -14.29 15.40
CA GLY A 183 4.52 -13.40 16.42
C GLY A 183 3.53 -14.06 17.37
N HIS A 184 2.60 -13.28 17.91
CA HIS A 184 1.69 -13.74 18.95
C HIS A 184 0.75 -14.85 18.46
N PRO A 185 0.68 -16.04 19.12
CA PRO A 185 -0.10 -17.21 18.65
C PRO A 185 -1.56 -16.91 18.31
N ARG A 186 -2.25 -16.12 19.13
CA ARG A 186 -3.66 -15.74 18.87
C ARG A 186 -3.87 -14.94 17.58
N LEU A 187 -2.84 -14.26 17.08
CA LEU A 187 -2.87 -13.53 15.81
C LEU A 187 -2.46 -14.45 14.66
N THR A 188 -1.36 -15.20 14.79
CA THR A 188 -0.90 -16.09 13.73
C THR A 188 -1.88 -17.19 13.40
N GLU A 189 -2.51 -17.82 14.40
CA GLU A 189 -3.57 -18.83 14.21
C GLU A 189 -4.79 -18.26 13.45
N ALA A 190 -5.10 -16.98 13.65
CA ALA A 190 -6.25 -16.34 13.01
C ALA A 190 -5.95 -15.80 11.60
N PHE A 191 -4.71 -15.33 11.35
CA PHE A 191 -4.42 -14.48 10.21
C PHE A 191 -3.27 -14.95 9.31
N GLN A 192 -2.51 -15.99 9.67
CA GLN A 192 -1.46 -16.50 8.78
C GLN A 192 -2.04 -16.82 7.40
N ALA A 193 -1.51 -16.21 6.34
CA ALA A 193 -2.09 -16.28 5.01
C ALA A 193 -1.07 -16.26 3.86
N VAL A 194 0.20 -15.86 4.10
CA VAL A 194 1.16 -15.52 3.06
C VAL A 194 2.45 -16.33 3.22
N ASP A 195 2.95 -16.83 2.11
CA ASP A 195 4.34 -17.30 2.02
C ASP A 195 5.28 -16.06 1.98
N PRO A 196 6.26 -15.94 2.88
CA PRO A 196 7.19 -14.80 2.90
C PRO A 196 7.89 -14.54 1.57
N LYS A 197 8.11 -15.59 0.76
CA LYS A 197 8.72 -15.47 -0.58
C LYS A 197 7.81 -14.80 -1.61
N ARG A 198 6.53 -14.64 -1.29
CA ARG A 198 5.52 -13.94 -2.11
C ARG A 198 5.20 -12.54 -1.58
N VAL A 199 6.05 -12.04 -0.68
CA VAL A 199 5.99 -10.68 -0.13
C VAL A 199 7.13 -9.87 -0.73
N VAL A 200 6.81 -8.66 -1.19
CA VAL A 200 7.79 -7.67 -1.64
C VAL A 200 7.50 -6.34 -0.97
N LEU A 201 8.48 -5.82 -0.25
CA LEU A 201 8.43 -4.49 0.37
C LEU A 201 9.09 -3.46 -0.55
N VAL A 202 8.50 -2.28 -0.64
CA VAL A 202 9.01 -1.16 -1.45
C VAL A 202 8.96 0.15 -0.65
N GLY A 203 10.06 0.89 -0.62
CA GLY A 203 10.14 2.21 0.04
C GLY A 203 10.74 2.18 1.44
N VAL A 204 11.14 1.01 1.92
CA VAL A 204 11.63 0.81 3.28
C VAL A 204 12.88 1.65 3.55
N ARG A 205 12.89 2.36 4.68
CA ARG A 205 14.02 3.18 5.14
C ARG A 205 14.19 3.26 6.65
N SER A 206 13.29 2.58 7.39
CA SER A 206 13.37 2.45 8.85
C SER A 206 13.14 0.99 9.24
N LEU A 207 14.15 0.35 9.81
CA LEU A 207 14.11 -1.06 10.23
C LEU A 207 14.78 -1.24 11.59
N ASP A 208 14.10 -1.92 12.49
CA ASP A 208 14.69 -2.39 13.73
C ASP A 208 15.69 -3.53 13.50
N PRO A 209 16.75 -3.66 14.36
CA PRO A 209 17.75 -4.72 14.17
C PRO A 209 17.17 -6.14 14.18
N GLY A 210 16.19 -6.41 15.04
CA GLY A 210 15.51 -7.71 15.11
C GLY A 210 14.68 -8.01 13.87
N GLU A 211 13.93 -7.03 13.41
CA GLU A 211 13.12 -7.07 12.21
C GLU A 211 13.97 -7.34 10.97
N ARG A 212 15.08 -6.62 10.81
CA ARG A 212 16.06 -6.82 9.71
C ARG A 212 16.58 -8.25 9.66
N ARG A 213 16.81 -8.88 10.82
CA ARG A 213 17.23 -10.27 10.89
C ARG A 213 16.13 -11.21 10.41
N LEU A 214 14.91 -11.05 10.91
CA LEU A 214 13.75 -11.87 10.53
C LEU A 214 13.45 -11.80 9.04
N LEU A 215 13.48 -10.62 8.43
CA LEU A 215 13.29 -10.44 6.99
C LEU A 215 14.26 -11.28 6.16
N ARG A 216 15.55 -11.31 6.56
CA ARG A 216 16.58 -12.11 5.89
C ARG A 216 16.36 -13.60 6.09
N GLU A 217 16.08 -14.04 7.31
CA GLU A 217 15.84 -15.44 7.66
C GLU A 217 14.62 -16.01 6.91
N MET A 218 13.57 -15.22 6.78
CA MET A 218 12.34 -15.60 6.07
C MET A 218 12.44 -15.46 4.54
N GLY A 219 13.49 -14.81 4.04
CA GLY A 219 13.70 -14.62 2.60
C GLY A 219 12.72 -13.65 1.95
N VAL A 220 12.23 -12.68 2.72
CA VAL A 220 11.37 -11.59 2.23
C VAL A 220 12.18 -10.66 1.34
N THR A 221 11.60 -10.25 0.22
CA THR A 221 12.25 -9.30 -0.70
C THR A 221 11.98 -7.87 -0.25
N VAL A 222 13.05 -7.08 -0.12
CA VAL A 222 12.95 -5.68 0.32
C VAL A 222 13.69 -4.78 -0.67
N TYR A 223 12.98 -3.80 -1.22
CA TYR A 223 13.54 -2.67 -1.94
C TYR A 223 13.48 -1.44 -1.03
N THR A 224 14.63 -1.06 -0.49
CA THR A 224 14.76 0.14 0.34
C THR A 224 14.81 1.39 -0.55
N MET A 225 14.73 2.59 0.05
CA MET A 225 14.91 3.84 -0.71
C MET A 225 16.30 3.91 -1.38
N HIS A 226 17.31 3.18 -0.87
CA HIS A 226 18.60 3.07 -1.55
C HIS A 226 18.49 2.37 -2.91
N GLU A 227 17.72 1.28 -3.01
CA GLU A 227 17.44 0.62 -4.29
C GLU A 227 16.58 1.49 -5.20
N VAL A 228 15.63 2.25 -4.64
CA VAL A 228 14.84 3.22 -5.40
C VAL A 228 15.73 4.27 -6.06
N ASP A 229 16.68 4.84 -5.31
CA ASP A 229 17.64 5.83 -5.84
C ASP A 229 18.55 5.26 -6.93
N ARG A 230 18.96 4.00 -6.78
CA ARG A 230 19.92 3.35 -7.70
C ARG A 230 19.29 2.82 -8.98
N LEU A 231 18.11 2.25 -8.90
CA LEU A 231 17.47 1.51 -10.00
C LEU A 231 16.35 2.32 -10.65
N GLY A 232 15.75 3.23 -9.88
CA GLY A 232 14.52 3.91 -10.24
C GLY A 232 13.28 3.05 -9.98
N VAL A 233 12.18 3.69 -9.63
CA VAL A 233 10.93 3.04 -9.24
C VAL A 233 10.33 2.19 -10.38
N ALA A 234 10.52 2.59 -11.63
CA ALA A 234 10.02 1.82 -12.78
C ALA A 234 10.65 0.42 -12.85
N ARG A 235 11.97 0.34 -12.70
CA ARG A 235 12.69 -0.94 -12.70
C ARG A 235 12.28 -1.81 -11.52
N ILE A 236 12.12 -1.21 -10.33
CA ILE A 236 11.65 -1.94 -9.13
C ILE A 236 10.25 -2.50 -9.35
N ALA A 237 9.31 -1.71 -9.90
CA ALA A 237 7.96 -2.18 -10.20
C ALA A 237 7.96 -3.37 -11.18
N GLU A 238 8.81 -3.34 -12.20
CA GLU A 238 8.99 -4.47 -13.14
C GLU A 238 9.52 -5.72 -12.41
N GLU A 239 10.52 -5.59 -11.55
CA GLU A 239 11.09 -6.70 -10.77
C GLU A 239 10.09 -7.28 -9.77
N VAL A 240 9.25 -6.43 -9.13
CA VAL A 240 8.13 -6.85 -8.29
C VAL A 240 7.16 -7.72 -9.09
N LEU A 241 6.76 -7.26 -10.28
CA LEU A 241 5.85 -7.96 -11.15
C LEU A 241 6.44 -9.28 -11.70
N GLU A 242 7.72 -9.32 -11.99
CA GLU A 242 8.43 -10.53 -12.42
C GLU A 242 8.52 -11.56 -11.28
N ARG A 243 8.92 -11.13 -10.08
CA ARG A 243 9.04 -11.99 -8.90
C ARG A 243 7.71 -12.61 -8.48
N LEU A 244 6.63 -11.84 -8.57
CA LEU A 244 5.26 -12.27 -8.26
C LEU A 244 4.50 -12.74 -9.52
N SER A 245 5.23 -13.23 -10.54
CA SER A 245 4.66 -13.63 -11.81
C SER A 245 3.54 -14.65 -11.65
N GLY A 246 2.44 -14.48 -12.42
CA GLY A 246 1.28 -15.37 -12.40
C GLY A 246 0.38 -15.28 -11.17
N LEU A 247 0.73 -14.47 -10.17
CA LEU A 247 -0.08 -14.32 -8.96
C LEU A 247 -1.02 -13.11 -9.04
N PRO A 248 -2.25 -13.20 -8.52
CA PRO A 248 -3.03 -12.01 -8.15
C PRO A 248 -2.32 -11.26 -7.04
N LEU A 249 -2.45 -9.93 -7.01
CA LEU A 249 -1.70 -9.07 -6.11
C LEU A 249 -2.64 -8.35 -5.13
N HIS A 250 -2.24 -8.31 -3.87
CA HIS A 250 -2.72 -7.35 -2.88
C HIS A 250 -1.67 -6.24 -2.74
N VAL A 251 -2.11 -4.99 -2.72
CA VAL A 251 -1.26 -3.83 -2.44
C VAL A 251 -1.66 -3.27 -1.09
N SER A 252 -0.73 -3.20 -0.15
CA SER A 252 -0.90 -2.46 1.11
C SER A 252 -0.07 -1.19 1.02
N LEU A 253 -0.73 -0.04 1.05
CA LEU A 253 -0.11 1.27 0.86
C LEU A 253 -0.20 2.07 2.16
N ASP A 254 0.94 2.22 2.83
CA ASP A 254 1.11 3.10 3.96
C ASP A 254 1.38 4.53 3.50
N ALA A 255 0.70 5.50 4.10
CA ALA A 255 0.87 6.90 3.77
C ALA A 255 2.29 7.41 4.07
N ASP A 256 2.98 6.81 5.04
CA ASP A 256 4.33 7.20 5.44
C ASP A 256 5.44 6.74 4.48
N VAL A 257 5.10 5.93 3.44
CA VAL A 257 6.04 5.67 2.35
C VAL A 257 6.43 6.95 1.61
N LEU A 258 5.50 7.90 1.54
CA LEU A 258 5.73 9.22 0.97
C LEU A 258 6.68 10.05 1.83
N ASP A 259 7.39 10.99 1.20
CA ASP A 259 8.18 11.94 1.97
C ASP A 259 7.26 12.82 2.83
N PRO A 260 7.60 13.06 4.13
CA PRO A 260 6.76 13.86 5.03
C PRO A 260 6.54 15.30 4.58
N THR A 261 7.36 15.83 3.67
CA THR A 261 7.14 17.15 3.05
C THR A 261 5.94 17.16 2.12
N LEU A 262 5.55 16.00 1.59
CA LEU A 262 4.39 15.80 0.73
C LEU A 262 3.17 15.33 1.53
N ALA A 263 3.36 14.35 2.39
CA ALA A 263 2.33 13.70 3.19
C ALA A 263 2.66 13.78 4.69
N PRO A 264 2.43 14.94 5.35
CA PRO A 264 2.75 15.13 6.76
C PRO A 264 1.79 14.42 7.71
N GLY A 265 0.60 14.04 7.24
CA GLY A 265 -0.47 13.46 8.05
C GLY A 265 -0.26 11.96 8.32
N VAL A 266 0.85 11.61 9.00
CA VAL A 266 1.19 10.22 9.36
C VAL A 266 1.68 10.14 10.82
N GLY A 267 1.48 8.99 11.46
CA GLY A 267 1.87 8.75 12.85
C GLY A 267 3.38 8.61 13.05
N THR A 268 4.06 8.03 12.08
CA THR A 268 5.47 7.59 12.13
C THR A 268 6.28 8.12 10.93
N PRO A 269 6.40 9.46 10.76
CA PRO A 269 7.05 10.04 9.58
C PRO A 269 8.55 9.71 9.55
N VAL A 270 9.06 9.29 8.39
CA VAL A 270 10.48 9.06 8.13
C VAL A 270 10.91 9.90 6.93
N PRO A 271 11.88 10.81 7.02
CA PRO A 271 12.37 11.60 5.90
C PRO A 271 12.97 10.74 4.77
N GLY A 272 12.98 11.28 3.54
CA GLY A 272 13.57 10.61 2.37
C GLY A 272 12.67 9.54 1.76
N GLY A 273 11.36 9.77 1.76
CA GLY A 273 10.36 8.89 1.15
C GLY A 273 10.17 9.09 -0.35
N LEU A 274 9.22 8.35 -0.92
CA LEU A 274 8.87 8.48 -2.32
C LEU A 274 8.36 9.88 -2.63
N SER A 275 8.82 10.44 -3.74
CA SER A 275 8.26 11.64 -4.31
C SER A 275 6.87 11.37 -4.93
N TYR A 276 6.13 12.44 -5.23
CA TYR A 276 4.83 12.37 -5.91
C TYR A 276 4.89 11.50 -7.18
N ARG A 277 5.87 11.75 -8.03
CA ARG A 277 5.98 11.05 -9.32
C ARG A 277 6.41 9.59 -9.18
N GLU A 278 7.30 9.29 -8.26
CA GLU A 278 7.73 7.90 -8.00
C GLU A 278 6.57 7.05 -7.48
N ALA A 279 5.80 7.57 -6.53
CA ALA A 279 4.64 6.87 -5.98
C ALA A 279 3.55 6.63 -7.05
N HIS A 280 3.21 7.65 -7.85
CA HIS A 280 2.26 7.50 -8.96
C HIS A 280 2.76 6.51 -10.02
N LEU A 281 4.02 6.58 -10.42
CA LEU A 281 4.60 5.68 -11.41
C LEU A 281 4.58 4.21 -10.95
N LEU A 282 4.87 3.96 -9.66
CA LEU A 282 4.74 2.63 -9.06
C LEU A 282 3.31 2.11 -9.20
N MET A 283 2.32 2.90 -8.81
CA MET A 283 0.90 2.53 -8.90
C MET A 283 0.45 2.33 -10.36
N GLU A 284 0.87 3.18 -11.27
CA GLU A 284 0.56 3.09 -12.71
C GLU A 284 1.11 1.79 -13.34
N ILE A 285 2.35 1.38 -13.00
CA ILE A 285 2.95 0.14 -13.52
C ILE A 285 2.26 -1.09 -12.91
N LEU A 286 1.97 -1.07 -11.61
CA LEU A 286 1.20 -2.14 -10.96
C LEU A 286 -0.19 -2.29 -11.59
N ALA A 287 -0.89 -1.18 -11.85
CA ALA A 287 -2.18 -1.16 -12.53
C ALA A 287 -2.12 -1.81 -13.92
N GLN A 288 -1.08 -1.48 -14.72
CA GLN A 288 -0.89 -2.01 -16.07
C GLN A 288 -0.72 -3.53 -16.11
N SER A 289 -0.30 -4.15 -15.01
CA SER A 289 -0.19 -5.60 -14.90
C SER A 289 -1.54 -6.31 -14.98
N GLY A 290 -2.64 -5.60 -14.69
CA GLY A 290 -3.98 -6.16 -14.59
C GLY A 290 -4.13 -7.24 -13.50
N ARG A 291 -3.17 -7.33 -12.55
CA ARG A 291 -3.13 -8.39 -11.53
C ARG A 291 -3.53 -7.95 -10.13
N VAL A 292 -3.59 -6.64 -9.86
CA VAL A 292 -4.01 -6.14 -8.54
C VAL A 292 -5.49 -6.47 -8.32
N ARG A 293 -5.79 -6.98 -7.13
CA ARG A 293 -7.14 -7.46 -6.76
C ARG A 293 -7.68 -6.84 -5.49
N SER A 294 -6.85 -6.15 -4.72
CA SER A 294 -7.25 -5.48 -3.48
C SER A 294 -6.23 -4.42 -3.09
N LEU A 295 -6.68 -3.45 -2.30
CA LEU A 295 -5.88 -2.32 -1.87
C LEU A 295 -6.20 -1.98 -0.40
N ASP A 296 -5.17 -1.78 0.41
CA ASP A 296 -5.27 -1.10 1.70
C ASP A 296 -4.67 0.31 1.58
N LEU A 297 -5.34 1.31 2.14
CA LEU A 297 -4.84 2.67 2.34
C LEU A 297 -4.78 2.93 3.84
N VAL A 298 -3.59 3.02 4.42
CA VAL A 298 -3.42 3.01 5.88
C VAL A 298 -2.59 4.17 6.41
N GLU A 299 -2.61 4.36 7.73
CA GLU A 299 -1.80 5.28 8.52
C GLU A 299 -2.03 6.78 8.21
N VAL A 300 -3.12 7.14 7.55
CA VAL A 300 -3.50 8.55 7.39
C VAL A 300 -3.96 9.12 8.72
N ASN A 301 -3.26 10.15 9.21
CA ASN A 301 -3.55 10.83 10.47
C ASN A 301 -3.99 12.28 10.23
N PRO A 302 -5.29 12.58 10.18
CA PRO A 302 -5.79 13.93 9.91
C PRO A 302 -5.43 14.97 10.98
N ILE A 303 -5.13 14.53 12.21
CA ILE A 303 -4.72 15.42 13.31
C ILE A 303 -3.34 16.04 13.02
N LEU A 304 -2.48 15.31 12.31
CA LEU A 304 -1.13 15.73 11.97
C LEU A 304 -1.02 16.32 10.56
N ASP A 305 -2.11 16.23 9.80
CA ASP A 305 -2.15 16.62 8.38
C ASP A 305 -2.39 18.12 8.19
N GLU A 306 -2.03 18.60 7.03
CA GLU A 306 -2.31 19.96 6.56
C GLU A 306 -3.45 19.96 5.55
N ARG A 307 -4.65 20.39 5.98
CA ARG A 307 -5.84 20.54 5.10
C ARG A 307 -6.19 19.25 4.33
N ASN A 308 -6.04 18.10 4.95
CA ASN A 308 -6.32 16.78 4.38
C ASN A 308 -5.43 16.38 3.19
N ARG A 309 -4.29 17.02 3.01
CA ARG A 309 -3.38 16.83 1.87
C ARG A 309 -2.87 15.39 1.74
N THR A 310 -2.57 14.74 2.85
CA THR A 310 -2.12 13.34 2.86
C THR A 310 -3.21 12.41 2.33
N ALA A 311 -4.46 12.59 2.78
CA ALA A 311 -5.58 11.79 2.28
C ALA A 311 -5.84 12.04 0.78
N GLU A 312 -5.74 13.29 0.30
CA GLU A 312 -5.86 13.62 -1.12
C GLU A 312 -4.77 12.93 -1.95
N MET A 313 -3.53 12.88 -1.44
CA MET A 313 -2.43 12.14 -2.08
C MET A 313 -2.74 10.66 -2.18
N MET A 314 -3.20 10.04 -1.10
CA MET A 314 -3.55 8.61 -1.06
C MET A 314 -4.69 8.28 -2.03
N VAL A 315 -5.70 9.13 -2.13
CA VAL A 315 -6.79 9.00 -3.11
C VAL A 315 -6.27 9.10 -4.54
N GLY A 316 -5.34 10.02 -4.82
CA GLY A 316 -4.67 10.11 -6.10
C GLY A 316 -3.91 8.85 -6.48
N LEU A 317 -3.17 8.25 -5.53
CA LEU A 317 -2.44 6.99 -5.72
C LEU A 317 -3.38 5.80 -5.95
N ALA A 318 -4.47 5.71 -5.19
CA ALA A 318 -5.51 4.70 -5.41
C ALA A 318 -6.11 4.83 -6.81
N SER A 319 -6.40 6.05 -7.26
CA SER A 319 -6.91 6.29 -8.62
C SER A 319 -5.92 5.83 -9.69
N SER A 320 -4.61 6.09 -9.52
CA SER A 320 -3.58 5.60 -10.45
C SER A 320 -3.49 4.08 -10.47
N LEU A 321 -3.60 3.42 -9.29
CA LEU A 321 -3.61 1.96 -9.20
C LEU A 321 -4.85 1.34 -9.87
N LEU A 322 -5.97 2.05 -9.89
CA LEU A 322 -7.21 1.63 -10.53
C LEU A 322 -7.34 2.12 -11.98
N GLY A 323 -6.27 2.65 -12.55
CA GLY A 323 -6.17 2.88 -13.99
C GLY A 323 -6.35 4.33 -14.44
N LYS A 324 -6.34 5.33 -13.54
CA LYS A 324 -6.34 6.75 -13.93
C LYS A 324 -5.12 7.06 -14.78
N ARG A 325 -5.37 7.64 -15.95
CA ARG A 325 -4.33 8.07 -16.93
C ARG A 325 -4.66 9.44 -17.46
N ILE A 326 -3.64 10.12 -18.01
CA ILE A 326 -3.81 11.39 -18.70
C ILE A 326 -4.29 11.19 -20.14
N LEU A 327 -3.83 10.11 -20.81
CA LEU A 327 -4.18 9.71 -22.18
C LEU A 327 -4.52 8.23 -22.26
#